data_437b0f1ea710280f500131013033275c
#
_entry.id   437b0f1ea710280f500131013033275c
#
_cell.length_a   1.000
_cell.length_b   1.000
_cell.length_c   1.000
_cell.angle_alpha   90.00
_cell.angle_beta   90.00
_cell.angle_gamma   90.00
#
_symmetry.space_group_name_H-M   'P 1'
#
loop_
_entity.id
_entity.type
_entity.pdbx_description
1 polymer ?
#
loop_
_entity_poly.entity_id
_entity_poly.type
_entity_poly.pdbx_seq_one_letter_code
_entity_poly.pdbx_strand_id
1 'polypeptide(L)'
;MAEPFKNMFNEQFFDLFTKDLRLVIDDFDAHGFVSQIMDDEWEGRELKQRWIHITSILKKFLPADYKEAIAKILELLDHIKKTRPDFSVIDDTKFGLTLEYGGILDNYVEQYGLDDYETSVKAIEKITQFTSCEFVTHSFIIKYPDQMMKQMLVWSKHEHWGVRRLASEGCRPRLPWAMALPNLKENPAPIIPILENLKNDPARFVRLSVANNLNDIAKDNPEIVIDLVKKWKGESKEVDWIIKHGCRTLLKQGNPEVMELFGFNSTISNICVEDFQISSPEVKVGDSLEVSFKLLNKNDQTTKIRLEYGIYYQKANGTLTKKVHKISEKEYAGNSTTRITRKHSFRVVTTRKLHLGLHQIAMIINGNEFEKYDFELIE
;
A
#
# COMPACT_ATOMS: atom_id res chain seq x y z
N MET A 1 -0.05 -11.59 -19.49
CA MET A 1 -0.58 -10.61 -18.53
C MET A 1 -0.78 -11.33 -17.21
N ALA A 2 -0.62 -10.66 -16.06
CA ALA A 2 -0.98 -11.29 -14.78
C ALA A 2 -2.50 -11.52 -14.76
N GLU A 3 -2.92 -12.65 -14.21
CA GLU A 3 -4.33 -12.99 -14.09
C GLU A 3 -5.05 -11.98 -13.18
N PRO A 4 -6.28 -11.52 -13.55
CA PRO A 4 -7.06 -10.61 -12.71
C PRO A 4 -7.37 -11.22 -11.35
N PHE A 5 -7.23 -10.45 -10.26
CA PHE A 5 -7.51 -10.93 -8.89
C PHE A 5 -8.92 -11.50 -8.71
N LYS A 6 -9.91 -11.03 -9.47
CA LYS A 6 -11.27 -11.56 -9.40
C LYS A 6 -11.37 -13.05 -9.74
N ASN A 7 -10.40 -13.61 -10.49
CA ASN A 7 -10.39 -15.01 -10.89
C ASN A 7 -9.95 -15.96 -9.76
N MET A 8 -9.55 -15.41 -8.60
CA MET A 8 -9.30 -16.21 -7.40
C MET A 8 -10.56 -16.94 -6.91
N PHE A 9 -11.76 -16.39 -7.17
CA PHE A 9 -13.05 -17.02 -6.88
C PHE A 9 -13.40 -18.05 -7.95
N ASN A 10 -12.66 -19.14 -7.95
CA ASN A 10 -12.82 -20.27 -8.85
C ASN A 10 -13.45 -21.48 -8.15
N GLU A 11 -13.65 -22.57 -8.88
CA GLU A 11 -14.24 -23.80 -8.37
C GLU A 11 -13.49 -24.35 -7.15
N GLN A 12 -12.16 -24.35 -7.16
CA GLN A 12 -11.34 -24.82 -6.04
C GLN A 12 -11.56 -24.00 -4.77
N PHE A 13 -11.72 -22.69 -4.91
CA PHE A 13 -12.06 -21.84 -3.79
C PHE A 13 -13.41 -22.19 -3.21
N PHE A 14 -14.45 -22.32 -4.04
CA PHE A 14 -15.81 -22.62 -3.56
C PHE A 14 -15.93 -24.02 -2.97
N ASP A 15 -15.23 -25.01 -3.51
CA ASP A 15 -15.16 -26.36 -2.94
C ASP A 15 -14.57 -26.33 -1.52
N LEU A 16 -13.49 -25.59 -1.33
CA LEU A 16 -12.87 -25.46 -0.01
C LEU A 16 -13.74 -24.64 0.94
N PHE A 17 -14.25 -23.50 0.50
CA PHE A 17 -15.03 -22.59 1.33
C PHE A 17 -16.35 -23.24 1.79
N THR A 18 -17.06 -23.94 0.90
CA THR A 18 -18.29 -24.65 1.26
C THR A 18 -18.04 -25.84 2.16
N LYS A 19 -16.91 -26.55 1.97
CA LYS A 19 -16.48 -27.59 2.90
C LYS A 19 -16.24 -27.04 4.31
N ASP A 20 -15.61 -25.88 4.41
CA ASP A 20 -15.37 -25.23 5.68
C ASP A 20 -16.67 -24.75 6.33
N LEU A 21 -17.60 -24.16 5.57
CA LEU A 21 -18.90 -23.73 6.08
C LEU A 21 -19.75 -24.87 6.65
N ARG A 22 -19.68 -26.07 6.05
CA ARG A 22 -20.36 -27.29 6.58
C ARG A 22 -19.90 -27.70 7.97
N LEU A 23 -18.74 -27.23 8.42
CA LEU A 23 -18.25 -27.57 9.76
C LEU A 23 -18.95 -26.78 10.87
N VAL A 24 -19.59 -25.68 10.52
CA VAL A 24 -20.16 -24.72 11.49
C VAL A 24 -21.62 -24.36 11.21
N ILE A 25 -22.14 -24.71 10.03
CA ILE A 25 -23.54 -24.50 9.65
C ILE A 25 -24.18 -25.87 9.40
N ASP A 26 -25.13 -26.26 10.28
CA ASP A 26 -25.88 -27.49 10.13
C ASP A 26 -26.71 -27.48 8.83
N ASP A 27 -26.78 -28.64 8.15
CA ASP A 27 -27.54 -28.83 6.90
C ASP A 27 -27.20 -27.79 5.81
N PHE A 28 -25.93 -27.28 5.77
CA PHE A 28 -25.50 -26.29 4.79
C PHE A 28 -25.64 -26.77 3.35
N ASP A 29 -26.54 -26.12 2.61
CA ASP A 29 -26.76 -26.38 1.16
C ASP A 29 -25.64 -25.70 0.33
N ALA A 30 -24.53 -26.40 0.14
CA ALA A 30 -23.41 -25.91 -0.65
C ALA A 30 -23.78 -25.67 -2.12
N HIS A 31 -24.64 -26.50 -2.72
CA HIS A 31 -25.05 -26.34 -4.11
C HIS A 31 -25.91 -25.08 -4.27
N GLY A 32 -26.91 -24.90 -3.40
CA GLY A 32 -27.77 -23.71 -3.40
C GLY A 32 -26.98 -22.42 -3.09
N PHE A 33 -25.92 -22.50 -2.26
CA PHE A 33 -25.03 -21.38 -1.97
C PHE A 33 -24.25 -20.97 -3.21
N VAL A 34 -23.55 -21.90 -3.87
CA VAL A 34 -22.73 -21.61 -5.05
C VAL A 34 -23.59 -21.18 -6.25
N SER A 35 -24.77 -21.82 -6.47
CA SER A 35 -25.66 -21.46 -7.56
C SER A 35 -26.22 -20.04 -7.44
N GLN A 36 -26.47 -19.54 -6.22
CA GLN A 36 -26.88 -18.15 -5.99
C GLN A 36 -25.75 -17.16 -6.21
N ILE A 37 -24.48 -17.56 -6.00
CA ILE A 37 -23.31 -16.71 -6.27
C ILE A 37 -23.03 -16.61 -7.75
N MET A 38 -23.10 -17.74 -8.47
CA MET A 38 -22.83 -17.85 -9.91
C MET A 38 -24.04 -17.43 -10.76
N ASP A 39 -24.63 -16.29 -10.45
CA ASP A 39 -25.73 -15.71 -11.23
C ASP A 39 -25.28 -15.14 -12.58
N ASP A 40 -26.23 -14.70 -13.41
CA ASP A 40 -25.97 -14.18 -14.77
C ASP A 40 -25.02 -12.96 -14.80
N GLU A 41 -24.87 -12.24 -13.67
CA GLU A 41 -24.00 -11.07 -13.59
C GLU A 41 -22.58 -11.40 -13.06
N TRP A 42 -22.33 -12.64 -12.63
CA TRP A 42 -21.09 -13.05 -11.96
C TRP A 42 -19.83 -12.66 -12.75
N GLU A 43 -19.78 -12.95 -14.02
CA GLU A 43 -18.61 -12.67 -14.86
C GLU A 43 -18.31 -11.17 -15.01
N GLY A 44 -19.35 -10.35 -14.99
CA GLY A 44 -19.24 -8.88 -15.06
C GLY A 44 -18.73 -8.22 -13.77
N ARG A 45 -18.81 -8.94 -12.62
CA ARG A 45 -18.41 -8.36 -11.34
C ARG A 45 -16.89 -8.28 -11.20
N GLU A 46 -16.43 -7.12 -10.75
CA GLU A 46 -15.05 -6.90 -10.34
C GLU A 46 -14.81 -7.39 -8.90
N LEU A 47 -13.53 -7.49 -8.46
CA LEU A 47 -13.12 -8.12 -7.20
C LEU A 47 -13.98 -7.72 -5.99
N LYS A 48 -14.14 -6.42 -5.72
CA LYS A 48 -14.93 -5.95 -4.57
C LYS A 48 -16.43 -6.23 -4.73
N GLN A 49 -16.92 -6.18 -5.94
CA GLN A 49 -18.32 -6.54 -6.21
C GLN A 49 -18.56 -8.03 -5.96
N ARG A 50 -17.59 -8.90 -6.25
CA ARG A 50 -17.64 -10.33 -5.91
C ARG A 50 -17.63 -10.53 -4.39
N TRP A 51 -16.77 -9.83 -3.62
CA TRP A 51 -16.82 -9.88 -2.15
C TRP A 51 -18.18 -9.52 -1.60
N ILE A 52 -18.74 -8.38 -2.00
CA ILE A 52 -20.04 -7.89 -1.57
C ILE A 52 -21.14 -8.90 -1.91
N HIS A 53 -21.12 -9.45 -3.11
CA HIS A 53 -22.13 -10.41 -3.56
C HIS A 53 -22.05 -11.73 -2.77
N ILE A 54 -20.85 -12.33 -2.63
CA ILE A 54 -20.66 -13.55 -1.83
C ILE A 54 -21.11 -13.31 -0.39
N THR A 55 -20.74 -12.19 0.20
CA THR A 55 -21.15 -11.82 1.57
C THR A 55 -22.65 -11.71 1.72
N SER A 56 -23.35 -11.14 0.72
CA SER A 56 -24.81 -11.01 0.73
C SER A 56 -25.52 -12.37 0.63
N ILE A 57 -24.94 -13.30 -0.11
CA ILE A 57 -25.45 -14.68 -0.17
C ILE A 57 -25.14 -15.41 1.14
N LEU A 58 -23.91 -15.30 1.68
CA LEU A 58 -23.52 -15.90 2.95
C LEU A 58 -24.46 -15.49 4.09
N LYS A 59 -24.91 -14.23 4.11
CA LYS A 59 -25.89 -13.74 5.12
C LYS A 59 -27.19 -14.57 5.14
N LYS A 60 -27.62 -15.13 4.01
CA LYS A 60 -28.86 -15.93 3.93
C LYS A 60 -28.70 -17.33 4.57
N PHE A 61 -27.46 -17.82 4.68
CA PHE A 61 -27.12 -19.14 5.23
C PHE A 61 -26.63 -19.09 6.67
N LEU A 62 -26.29 -17.91 7.17
CA LEU A 62 -25.93 -17.68 8.57
C LEU A 62 -27.17 -17.34 9.40
N PRO A 63 -27.13 -17.48 10.74
CA PRO A 63 -28.19 -17.04 11.64
C PRO A 63 -28.63 -15.60 11.35
N ALA A 64 -29.92 -15.32 11.52
CA ALA A 64 -30.48 -13.99 11.28
C ALA A 64 -29.91 -12.94 12.26
N ASP A 65 -29.72 -13.34 13.53
CA ASP A 65 -29.06 -12.51 14.54
C ASP A 65 -27.58 -12.32 14.23
N TYR A 66 -27.11 -11.07 14.31
CA TYR A 66 -25.73 -10.73 13.97
C TYR A 66 -24.70 -11.36 14.91
N LYS A 67 -24.99 -11.42 16.21
CA LYS A 67 -24.06 -11.99 17.21
C LYS A 67 -23.90 -13.48 17.01
N GLU A 68 -25.00 -14.18 16.73
CA GLU A 68 -24.98 -15.62 16.42
C GLU A 68 -24.25 -15.90 15.12
N ALA A 69 -24.44 -15.06 14.08
CA ALA A 69 -23.72 -15.17 12.82
C ALA A 69 -22.21 -14.96 13.00
N ILE A 70 -21.80 -13.95 13.76
CA ILE A 70 -20.39 -13.72 14.09
C ILE A 70 -19.81 -14.88 14.91
N ALA A 71 -20.57 -15.44 15.86
CA ALA A 71 -20.11 -16.61 16.59
C ALA A 71 -19.79 -17.79 15.65
N LYS A 72 -20.62 -18.04 14.62
CA LYS A 72 -20.37 -19.06 13.60
C LYS A 72 -19.12 -18.76 12.75
N ILE A 73 -18.91 -17.51 12.37
CA ILE A 73 -17.70 -17.08 11.64
C ILE A 73 -16.45 -17.31 12.50
N LEU A 74 -16.49 -16.98 13.78
CA LEU A 74 -15.35 -17.19 14.68
C LEU A 74 -15.10 -18.69 14.95
N GLU A 75 -16.15 -19.50 15.08
CA GLU A 75 -16.07 -20.96 15.17
C GLU A 75 -15.39 -21.56 13.92
N LEU A 76 -15.74 -21.06 12.73
CA LEU A 76 -15.09 -21.43 11.46
C LEU A 76 -13.58 -21.15 11.51
N LEU A 77 -13.16 -19.97 11.94
CA LEU A 77 -11.76 -19.61 12.06
C LEU A 77 -11.00 -20.51 13.06
N ASP A 78 -11.60 -20.81 14.19
CA ASP A 78 -11.02 -21.72 15.18
C ASP A 78 -10.87 -23.13 14.62
N HIS A 79 -11.81 -23.58 13.79
CA HIS A 79 -11.76 -24.86 13.10
C HIS A 79 -10.64 -24.91 12.05
N ILE A 80 -10.55 -23.86 11.23
CA ILE A 80 -9.45 -23.70 10.24
C ILE A 80 -8.10 -23.74 10.96
N LYS A 81 -7.96 -23.03 12.08
CA LYS A 81 -6.72 -23.04 12.87
C LYS A 81 -6.32 -24.44 13.36
N LYS A 82 -7.29 -25.25 13.76
CA LYS A 82 -7.04 -26.62 14.25
C LYS A 82 -6.69 -27.60 13.13
N THR A 83 -7.37 -27.51 12.00
CA THR A 83 -7.26 -28.47 10.89
C THR A 83 -6.18 -28.12 9.86
N ARG A 84 -5.85 -26.85 9.77
CA ARG A 84 -4.86 -26.30 8.82
C ARG A 84 -3.93 -25.32 9.56
N PRO A 85 -3.06 -25.82 10.45
CA PRO A 85 -2.18 -24.98 11.26
C PRO A 85 -1.28 -24.07 10.42
N ASP A 86 -0.92 -24.44 9.19
CA ASP A 86 -0.15 -23.61 8.26
C ASP A 86 -0.88 -22.31 7.86
N PHE A 87 -2.20 -22.27 7.93
CA PHE A 87 -2.99 -21.04 7.73
C PHE A 87 -2.94 -20.10 8.93
N SER A 88 -2.50 -20.59 10.10
CA SER A 88 -2.31 -19.79 11.30
C SER A 88 -0.85 -19.46 11.58
N VAL A 89 0.08 -20.17 10.94
CA VAL A 89 1.52 -19.85 10.98
C VAL A 89 1.78 -18.78 9.95
N ILE A 90 1.80 -17.60 10.43
CA ILE A 90 2.00 -16.39 9.68
C ILE A 90 3.44 -16.01 9.94
N ASP A 91 4.29 -16.09 8.92
CA ASP A 91 5.53 -15.34 8.99
C ASP A 91 5.17 -13.83 8.96
N ASP A 92 6.02 -12.98 9.46
CA ASP A 92 5.80 -11.56 9.57
C ASP A 92 5.76 -10.82 8.21
N THR A 93 5.55 -11.56 7.11
CA THR A 93 5.53 -11.05 5.73
C THR A 93 4.22 -11.28 4.99
N LYS A 94 3.36 -12.22 5.46
CA LYS A 94 2.09 -12.56 4.82
C LYS A 94 1.07 -13.09 5.82
N PHE A 95 -0.21 -13.00 5.49
CA PHE A 95 -1.30 -13.64 6.23
C PHE A 95 -1.48 -15.09 5.80
N GLY A 96 -1.96 -15.93 6.74
CA GLY A 96 -2.20 -17.35 6.50
C GLY A 96 -3.41 -17.59 5.61
N LEU A 97 -4.54 -16.91 5.89
CA LEU A 97 -5.70 -16.94 5.01
C LEU A 97 -5.48 -16.07 3.80
N THR A 98 -6.03 -16.52 2.70
CA THR A 98 -5.97 -15.85 1.42
C THR A 98 -6.85 -14.59 1.41
N LEU A 99 -6.63 -13.75 0.41
CA LEU A 99 -7.39 -12.52 0.22
C LEU A 99 -8.89 -12.79 -0.01
N GLU A 100 -9.25 -13.98 -0.52
CA GLU A 100 -10.64 -14.39 -0.75
C GLU A 100 -11.42 -14.46 0.56
N TYR A 101 -10.92 -15.21 1.54
CA TYR A 101 -11.55 -15.30 2.86
C TYR A 101 -11.59 -13.94 3.55
N GLY A 102 -10.46 -13.22 3.48
CA GLY A 102 -10.33 -11.89 4.07
C GLY A 102 -11.41 -10.93 3.59
N GLY A 103 -11.53 -10.79 2.28
CA GLY A 103 -12.50 -9.88 1.69
C GLY A 103 -13.96 -10.22 2.02
N ILE A 104 -14.32 -11.51 2.15
CA ILE A 104 -15.67 -11.94 2.53
C ILE A 104 -15.96 -11.66 4.01
N LEU A 105 -15.05 -12.05 4.90
CA LEU A 105 -15.27 -11.95 6.35
C LEU A 105 -15.21 -10.49 6.83
N ASP A 106 -14.25 -9.71 6.30
CA ASP A 106 -14.13 -8.28 6.53
C ASP A 106 -15.40 -7.53 6.10
N ASN A 107 -15.87 -7.84 4.89
CA ASN A 107 -17.06 -7.22 4.33
C ASN A 107 -18.35 -7.63 5.09
N TYR A 108 -18.42 -8.85 5.65
CA TYR A 108 -19.56 -9.26 6.49
C TYR A 108 -19.69 -8.37 7.72
N VAL A 109 -18.58 -8.11 8.40
CA VAL A 109 -18.57 -7.20 9.56
C VAL A 109 -18.91 -5.77 9.15
N GLU A 110 -18.40 -5.31 8.00
CA GLU A 110 -18.70 -3.98 7.48
C GLU A 110 -20.19 -3.79 7.17
N GLN A 111 -20.80 -4.74 6.45
CA GLN A 111 -22.19 -4.60 6.01
C GLN A 111 -23.22 -4.78 7.11
N TYR A 112 -22.98 -5.69 8.07
CA TYR A 112 -24.00 -6.12 9.04
C TYR A 112 -23.66 -5.75 10.47
N GLY A 113 -22.44 -5.30 10.76
CA GLY A 113 -21.95 -5.11 12.12
C GLY A 113 -21.76 -3.65 12.55
N LEU A 114 -21.97 -2.67 11.65
CA LEU A 114 -21.73 -1.27 11.98
C LEU A 114 -22.57 -0.72 13.15
N ASP A 115 -23.70 -1.34 13.47
CA ASP A 115 -24.59 -0.91 14.58
C ASP A 115 -24.31 -1.67 15.90
N ASP A 116 -23.49 -2.73 15.86
CA ASP A 116 -23.04 -3.48 17.05
C ASP A 116 -21.51 -3.37 17.18
N TYR A 117 -21.06 -2.24 17.72
CA TYR A 117 -19.64 -1.93 17.87
C TYR A 117 -18.87 -3.00 18.67
N GLU A 118 -19.41 -3.40 19.82
CA GLU A 118 -18.70 -4.29 20.73
C GLU A 118 -18.49 -5.71 20.15
N THR A 119 -19.50 -6.25 19.49
CA THR A 119 -19.40 -7.55 18.80
C THR A 119 -18.44 -7.46 17.62
N SER A 120 -18.55 -6.38 16.83
CA SER A 120 -17.76 -6.18 15.62
C SER A 120 -16.27 -5.96 15.89
N VAL A 121 -15.92 -5.17 16.89
CA VAL A 121 -14.52 -4.92 17.26
C VAL A 121 -13.84 -6.23 17.73
N LYS A 122 -14.53 -7.05 18.50
CA LYS A 122 -14.03 -8.38 18.89
C LYS A 122 -13.87 -9.31 17.68
N ALA A 123 -14.82 -9.27 16.74
CA ALA A 123 -14.74 -10.04 15.52
C ALA A 123 -13.55 -9.60 14.66
N ILE A 124 -13.39 -8.30 14.42
CA ILE A 124 -12.25 -7.71 13.68
C ILE A 124 -10.92 -8.14 14.30
N GLU A 125 -10.78 -8.06 15.63
CA GLU A 125 -9.58 -8.50 16.35
C GLU A 125 -9.25 -9.98 16.10
N LYS A 126 -10.25 -10.84 16.08
CA LYS A 126 -10.07 -12.27 15.83
C LYS A 126 -9.79 -12.56 14.36
N ILE A 127 -10.58 -12.01 13.46
CA ILE A 127 -10.44 -12.23 12.01
C ILE A 127 -9.07 -11.75 11.52
N THR A 128 -8.60 -10.60 12.03
CA THR A 128 -7.30 -10.03 11.61
C THR A 128 -6.09 -10.86 12.05
N GLN A 129 -6.27 -11.85 12.91
CA GLN A 129 -5.20 -12.80 13.24
C GLN A 129 -4.96 -13.82 12.12
N PHE A 130 -5.90 -13.98 11.19
CA PHE A 130 -5.83 -14.92 10.07
C PHE A 130 -5.65 -14.21 8.73
N THR A 131 -6.22 -13.03 8.58
CA THR A 131 -6.23 -12.22 7.36
C THR A 131 -6.23 -10.73 7.72
N SER A 132 -6.24 -9.83 6.74
CA SER A 132 -6.25 -8.40 7.01
C SER A 132 -7.67 -7.83 7.03
N CYS A 133 -7.99 -7.03 8.04
CA CYS A 133 -9.29 -6.35 8.22
C CYS A 133 -9.16 -4.82 8.09
N GLU A 134 -8.22 -4.33 7.28
CA GLU A 134 -7.98 -2.88 7.18
C GLU A 134 -9.14 -2.10 6.55
N PHE A 135 -9.97 -2.72 5.71
CA PHE A 135 -11.06 -2.00 5.02
C PHE A 135 -12.22 -1.69 5.96
N VAL A 136 -12.69 -2.66 6.72
CA VAL A 136 -13.81 -2.47 7.66
C VAL A 136 -13.50 -1.42 8.73
N THR A 137 -12.24 -1.31 9.16
CA THR A 137 -11.86 -0.32 10.18
C THR A 137 -12.11 1.11 9.75
N HIS A 138 -12.05 1.43 8.44
CA HIS A 138 -12.37 2.75 7.93
C HIS A 138 -13.84 3.14 8.17
N SER A 139 -14.77 2.22 7.94
CA SER A 139 -16.20 2.44 8.20
C SER A 139 -16.46 2.67 9.70
N PHE A 140 -15.75 1.92 10.57
CA PHE A 140 -15.85 2.11 12.02
C PHE A 140 -15.19 3.41 12.51
N ILE A 141 -14.05 3.83 11.94
CA ILE A 141 -13.42 5.12 12.26
C ILE A 141 -14.33 6.30 11.85
N ILE A 142 -15.01 6.19 10.71
CA ILE A 142 -15.94 7.22 10.26
C ILE A 142 -17.14 7.32 11.20
N LYS A 143 -17.70 6.16 11.62
CA LYS A 143 -18.90 6.13 12.47
C LYS A 143 -18.59 6.40 13.95
N TYR A 144 -17.46 5.91 14.45
CA TYR A 144 -17.06 5.96 15.87
C TYR A 144 -15.62 6.50 16.02
N PRO A 145 -15.32 7.72 15.59
CA PRO A 145 -13.94 8.21 15.44
C PRO A 145 -13.12 8.09 16.73
N ASP A 146 -13.61 8.62 17.83
CA ASP A 146 -12.86 8.62 19.09
C ASP A 146 -12.73 7.23 19.70
N GLN A 147 -13.81 6.45 19.64
CA GLN A 147 -13.86 5.12 20.21
C GLN A 147 -12.95 4.16 19.45
N MET A 148 -13.00 4.23 18.10
CA MET A 148 -12.18 3.37 17.26
C MET A 148 -10.69 3.74 17.32
N MET A 149 -10.34 5.03 17.38
CA MET A 149 -8.93 5.43 17.54
C MET A 149 -8.36 5.02 18.91
N LYS A 150 -9.17 5.05 19.98
CA LYS A 150 -8.76 4.46 21.27
C LYS A 150 -8.55 2.95 21.16
N GLN A 151 -9.42 2.24 20.46
CA GLN A 151 -9.26 0.80 20.20
C GLN A 151 -7.99 0.49 19.39
N MET A 152 -7.71 1.29 18.33
CA MET A 152 -6.46 1.18 17.58
C MET A 152 -5.22 1.35 18.47
N LEU A 153 -5.26 2.28 19.41
CA LEU A 153 -4.17 2.48 20.37
C LEU A 153 -4.02 1.26 21.30
N VAL A 154 -5.12 0.62 21.73
CA VAL A 154 -5.08 -0.64 22.49
C VAL A 154 -4.46 -1.74 21.62
N TRP A 155 -4.93 -1.91 20.39
CA TRP A 155 -4.42 -2.93 19.45
C TRP A 155 -2.95 -2.76 19.08
N SER A 156 -2.41 -1.55 19.15
CA SER A 156 -0.97 -1.32 18.91
C SER A 156 -0.07 -2.01 19.96
N LYS A 157 -0.64 -2.50 21.06
CA LYS A 157 0.09 -3.23 22.13
C LYS A 157 -0.32 -4.71 22.21
N HIS A 158 -1.12 -5.19 21.27
CA HIS A 158 -1.63 -6.55 21.28
C HIS A 158 -0.51 -7.57 21.06
N GLU A 159 -0.62 -8.77 21.65
CA GLU A 159 0.37 -9.84 21.52
C GLU A 159 0.56 -10.31 20.07
N HIS A 160 -0.55 -10.42 19.30
CA HIS A 160 -0.54 -10.89 17.92
C HIS A 160 -0.13 -9.78 16.95
N TRP A 161 0.89 -10.02 16.13
CA TRP A 161 1.44 -9.03 15.20
C TRP A 161 0.42 -8.53 14.16
N GLY A 162 -0.51 -9.39 13.69
CA GLY A 162 -1.57 -9.01 12.74
C GLY A 162 -2.49 -7.93 13.31
N VAL A 163 -2.83 -8.02 14.61
CA VAL A 163 -3.62 -6.99 15.31
C VAL A 163 -2.81 -5.70 15.48
N ARG A 164 -1.52 -5.80 15.83
CA ARG A 164 -0.63 -4.63 15.86
C ARG A 164 -0.47 -3.98 14.48
N ARG A 165 -0.37 -4.79 13.42
CA ARG A 165 -0.36 -4.26 12.04
C ARG A 165 -1.67 -3.55 11.74
N LEU A 166 -2.83 -4.14 12.07
CA LEU A 166 -4.13 -3.52 11.85
C LEU A 166 -4.25 -2.16 12.53
N ALA A 167 -3.71 -2.02 13.75
CA ALA A 167 -3.70 -0.74 14.46
C ALA A 167 -3.07 0.39 13.65
N SER A 168 -2.02 0.09 12.88
CA SER A 168 -1.38 1.07 11.97
C SER A 168 -2.03 1.11 10.58
N GLU A 169 -2.27 -0.05 9.95
CA GLU A 169 -2.78 -0.11 8.58
C GLU A 169 -4.22 0.38 8.47
N GLY A 170 -5.06 0.00 9.44
CA GLY A 170 -6.48 0.33 9.47
C GLY A 170 -6.81 1.79 9.76
N CYS A 171 -5.84 2.59 10.24
CA CYS A 171 -6.01 4.04 10.43
C CYS A 171 -5.20 4.89 9.42
N ARG A 172 -4.72 4.28 8.33
CA ARG A 172 -4.02 5.03 7.28
C ARG A 172 -4.97 6.02 6.61
N PRO A 173 -4.62 7.34 6.56
CA PRO A 173 -5.51 8.35 5.99
C PRO A 173 -5.83 8.15 4.52
N ARG A 174 -4.97 7.42 3.78
CA ARG A 174 -5.01 7.21 2.33
C ARG A 174 -4.74 5.74 1.97
N LEU A 175 -5.39 4.82 2.70
CA LEU A 175 -5.26 3.38 2.44
C LEU A 175 -5.71 3.08 1.00
N PRO A 176 -4.88 2.40 0.18
CA PRO A 176 -5.27 1.97 -1.14
C PRO A 176 -6.52 1.08 -1.10
N TRP A 177 -7.45 1.30 -2.03
CA TRP A 177 -8.72 0.59 -2.18
C TRP A 177 -9.76 0.87 -1.07
N ALA A 178 -9.42 1.57 -0.01
CA ALA A 178 -10.37 2.03 1.00
C ALA A 178 -10.86 3.45 0.73
N MET A 179 -11.93 3.84 1.42
CA MET A 179 -12.32 5.25 1.51
C MET A 179 -11.23 6.03 2.25
N ALA A 180 -10.94 7.26 1.80
CA ALA A 180 -10.05 8.13 2.56
C ALA A 180 -10.68 8.49 3.92
N LEU A 181 -9.84 8.78 4.91
CA LEU A 181 -10.26 9.27 6.23
C LEU A 181 -10.01 10.79 6.33
N PRO A 182 -10.97 11.65 5.93
CA PRO A 182 -10.76 13.10 5.83
C PRO A 182 -10.27 13.73 7.14
N ASN A 183 -10.86 13.35 8.26
CA ASN A 183 -10.50 13.90 9.59
C ASN A 183 -9.05 13.56 9.97
N LEU A 184 -8.57 12.35 9.64
CA LEU A 184 -7.20 11.93 9.90
C LEU A 184 -6.19 12.48 8.88
N LYS A 185 -6.65 12.90 7.68
CA LYS A 185 -5.84 13.67 6.73
C LYS A 185 -5.64 15.10 7.21
N GLU A 186 -6.68 15.72 7.77
CA GLU A 186 -6.62 17.07 8.32
C GLU A 186 -5.81 17.10 9.62
N ASN A 187 -6.10 16.17 10.53
CA ASN A 187 -5.41 16.07 11.82
C ASN A 187 -4.98 14.62 12.13
N PRO A 188 -3.72 14.25 11.84
CA PRO A 188 -3.21 12.91 12.11
C PRO A 188 -2.77 12.69 13.58
N ALA A 189 -2.94 13.66 14.49
CA ALA A 189 -2.50 13.54 15.88
C ALA A 189 -2.96 12.25 16.58
N PRO A 190 -4.20 11.73 16.37
CA PRO A 190 -4.62 10.46 16.98
C PRO A 190 -3.82 9.24 16.49
N ILE A 191 -3.18 9.30 15.32
CA ILE A 191 -2.37 8.20 14.77
C ILE A 191 -0.99 8.14 15.41
N ILE A 192 -0.41 9.29 15.79
CA ILE A 192 0.99 9.37 16.23
C ILE A 192 1.34 8.45 17.40
N PRO A 193 0.53 8.34 18.47
CA PRO A 193 0.83 7.41 19.60
C PRO A 193 0.85 5.95 19.15
N ILE A 194 0.05 5.58 18.14
CA ILE A 194 0.02 4.22 17.56
C ILE A 194 1.36 3.94 16.86
N LEU A 195 1.82 4.87 16.03
CA LEU A 195 3.10 4.72 15.32
C LEU A 195 4.30 4.71 16.27
N GLU A 196 4.27 5.52 17.34
CA GLU A 196 5.28 5.50 18.42
C GLU A 196 5.39 4.11 19.06
N ASN A 197 4.27 3.45 19.36
CA ASN A 197 4.28 2.11 19.92
C ASN A 197 4.86 1.06 18.95
N LEU A 198 4.68 1.26 17.63
CA LEU A 198 4.95 0.26 16.60
C LEU A 198 6.26 0.46 15.82
N LYS A 199 6.94 1.60 15.99
CA LYS A 199 8.16 1.90 15.21
C LYS A 199 9.31 0.90 15.42
N ASN A 200 9.37 0.25 16.59
CA ASN A 200 10.35 -0.77 16.94
C ASN A 200 9.74 -2.18 16.99
N ASP A 201 8.59 -2.40 16.34
CA ASP A 201 7.94 -3.71 16.34
C ASP A 201 8.87 -4.80 15.78
N PRO A 202 8.96 -5.99 16.41
CA PRO A 202 9.79 -7.08 15.89
C PRO A 202 9.33 -7.54 14.50
N ALA A 203 8.02 -7.49 14.20
CA ALA A 203 7.49 -7.92 12.90
C ALA A 203 7.75 -6.88 11.82
N ARG A 204 8.45 -7.29 10.76
CA ARG A 204 8.74 -6.42 9.61
C ARG A 204 7.47 -5.90 8.94
N PHE A 205 6.40 -6.71 8.90
CA PHE A 205 5.15 -6.34 8.26
C PHE A 205 4.44 -5.20 9.01
N VAL A 206 4.57 -5.16 10.35
CA VAL A 206 4.10 -4.03 11.18
C VAL A 206 4.91 -2.78 10.87
N ARG A 207 6.25 -2.88 10.86
CA ARG A 207 7.14 -1.75 10.54
C ARG A 207 6.88 -1.18 9.14
N LEU A 208 6.58 -2.02 8.16
CA LEU A 208 6.20 -1.59 6.81
C LEU A 208 4.90 -0.78 6.83
N SER A 209 3.91 -1.21 7.62
CA SER A 209 2.66 -0.46 7.81
C SER A 209 2.91 0.91 8.43
N VAL A 210 3.74 1.00 9.47
CA VAL A 210 4.16 2.29 10.08
C VAL A 210 4.77 3.21 9.02
N ALA A 211 5.69 2.70 8.21
CA ALA A 211 6.33 3.48 7.15
C ALA A 211 5.33 3.94 6.06
N ASN A 212 4.35 3.11 5.73
CA ASN A 212 3.29 3.47 4.78
C ASN A 212 2.35 4.54 5.34
N ASN A 213 2.00 4.44 6.63
CA ASN A 213 1.16 5.42 7.32
C ASN A 213 1.86 6.79 7.38
N LEU A 214 3.13 6.84 7.80
CA LEU A 214 3.95 8.06 7.74
C LEU A 214 3.95 8.69 6.35
N ASN A 215 4.09 7.88 5.29
CA ASN A 215 4.07 8.39 3.92
C ASN A 215 2.69 8.91 3.50
N ASP A 216 1.61 8.39 4.05
CA ASP A 216 0.28 8.91 3.79
C ASP A 216 0.07 10.24 4.53
N ILE A 217 0.49 10.35 5.79
CA ILE A 217 0.48 11.60 6.59
C ILE A 217 1.33 12.68 5.89
N ALA A 218 2.52 12.33 5.39
CA ALA A 218 3.44 13.25 4.74
C ALA A 218 2.88 13.99 3.51
N LYS A 219 1.81 13.48 2.91
CA LYS A 219 1.17 14.10 1.73
C LYS A 219 0.31 15.31 2.10
N ASP A 220 -0.26 15.32 3.29
CA ASP A 220 -1.16 16.37 3.76
C ASP A 220 -0.53 17.20 4.91
N ASN A 221 0.36 16.59 5.71
CA ASN A 221 0.98 17.17 6.90
C ASN A 221 2.50 16.86 6.91
N PRO A 222 3.28 17.41 5.96
CA PRO A 222 4.71 17.09 5.83
C PRO A 222 5.52 17.51 7.06
N GLU A 223 5.19 18.64 7.70
CA GLU A 223 5.84 19.17 8.89
C GLU A 223 5.78 18.21 10.08
N ILE A 224 4.63 17.57 10.30
CA ILE A 224 4.46 16.58 11.38
C ILE A 224 5.41 15.38 11.16
N VAL A 225 5.50 14.91 9.91
CA VAL A 225 6.39 13.79 9.58
C VAL A 225 7.86 14.19 9.70
N ILE A 226 8.22 15.40 9.30
CA ILE A 226 9.60 15.93 9.42
C ILE A 226 10.02 15.98 10.90
N ASP A 227 9.14 16.45 11.79
CA ASP A 227 9.41 16.50 13.22
C ASP A 227 9.56 15.10 13.83
N LEU A 228 8.72 14.14 13.42
CA LEU A 228 8.88 12.74 13.82
C LEU A 228 10.19 12.14 13.32
N VAL A 229 10.60 12.44 12.08
CA VAL A 229 11.87 11.99 11.52
C VAL A 229 13.04 12.53 12.34
N LYS A 230 13.05 13.82 12.68
CA LYS A 230 14.08 14.43 13.54
C LYS A 230 14.17 13.71 14.89
N LYS A 231 13.02 13.41 15.48
CA LYS A 231 12.92 12.74 16.79
C LYS A 231 13.41 11.29 16.74
N TRP A 232 13.07 10.54 15.68
CA TRP A 232 13.29 9.09 15.60
C TRP A 232 14.63 8.70 14.97
N LYS A 233 15.25 9.60 14.22
CA LYS A 233 16.49 9.33 13.48
C LYS A 233 17.61 8.89 14.43
N GLY A 234 18.24 7.75 14.08
CA GLY A 234 19.36 7.18 14.86
C GLY A 234 18.94 6.29 16.02
N GLU A 235 17.64 6.08 16.27
CA GLU A 235 17.19 5.17 17.35
C GLU A 235 17.58 3.71 17.08
N SER A 236 17.38 3.23 15.83
CA SER A 236 17.79 1.89 15.39
C SER A 236 17.85 1.85 13.85
N LYS A 237 18.47 0.79 13.29
CA LYS A 237 18.50 0.58 11.82
C LYS A 237 17.10 0.40 11.26
N GLU A 238 16.22 -0.28 11.97
CA GLU A 238 14.82 -0.52 11.62
C GLU A 238 14.04 0.79 11.58
N VAL A 239 14.19 1.65 12.58
CA VAL A 239 13.55 2.96 12.64
C VAL A 239 14.08 3.89 11.54
N ASP A 240 15.39 3.89 11.29
CA ASP A 240 15.98 4.66 10.18
C ASP A 240 15.43 4.21 8.82
N TRP A 241 15.17 2.90 8.65
CA TRP A 241 14.52 2.39 7.46
C TRP A 241 13.05 2.86 7.36
N ILE A 242 12.29 2.82 8.48
CA ILE A 242 10.90 3.28 8.53
C ILE A 242 10.80 4.74 8.13
N ILE A 243 11.56 5.63 8.76
CA ILE A 243 11.48 7.07 8.47
C ILE A 243 11.88 7.38 7.03
N LYS A 244 12.90 6.70 6.51
CA LYS A 244 13.33 6.87 5.12
C LYS A 244 12.26 6.40 4.13
N HIS A 245 11.64 5.25 4.39
CA HIS A 245 10.54 4.72 3.58
C HIS A 245 9.28 5.59 3.69
N GLY A 246 8.98 6.10 4.89
CA GLY A 246 7.90 7.05 5.16
C GLY A 246 8.06 8.38 4.41
N CYS A 247 9.29 8.86 4.30
CA CYS A 247 9.60 10.10 3.57
C CYS A 247 9.74 9.95 2.05
N ARG A 248 9.45 8.76 1.46
CA ARG A 248 9.68 8.52 0.02
C ARG A 248 8.95 9.48 -0.92
N THR A 249 7.78 9.99 -0.52
CA THR A 249 7.05 11.00 -1.29
C THR A 249 7.76 12.36 -1.21
N LEU A 250 8.12 12.81 -0.01
CA LEU A 250 8.84 14.08 0.21
C LEU A 250 10.22 14.08 -0.48
N LEU A 251 10.94 12.94 -0.43
CA LEU A 251 12.20 12.76 -1.16
C LEU A 251 12.00 12.90 -2.68
N LYS A 252 10.94 12.33 -3.25
CA LYS A 252 10.62 12.47 -4.68
C LYS A 252 10.17 13.88 -5.07
N GLN A 253 9.59 14.60 -4.12
CA GLN A 253 9.22 16.02 -4.30
C GLN A 253 10.42 16.96 -4.18
N GLY A 254 11.57 16.45 -3.72
CA GLY A 254 12.75 17.26 -3.51
C GLY A 254 12.65 18.17 -2.29
N ASN A 255 11.88 17.78 -1.26
CA ASN A 255 11.77 18.59 -0.04
C ASN A 255 13.16 18.84 0.57
N PRO A 256 13.62 20.12 0.66
CA PRO A 256 15.02 20.43 1.03
C PRO A 256 15.39 19.93 2.42
N GLU A 257 14.50 20.09 3.39
CA GLU A 257 14.73 19.69 4.77
C GLU A 257 14.84 18.15 4.90
N VAL A 258 13.98 17.41 4.20
CA VAL A 258 14.05 15.95 4.17
C VAL A 258 15.31 15.48 3.43
N MET A 259 15.70 16.14 2.35
CA MET A 259 16.97 15.86 1.66
C MET A 259 18.15 15.98 2.62
N GLU A 260 18.24 17.08 3.35
CA GLU A 260 19.30 17.34 4.33
C GLU A 260 19.29 16.32 5.48
N LEU A 261 18.11 15.99 6.02
CA LEU A 261 17.97 14.98 7.08
C LEU A 261 18.53 13.60 6.66
N PHE A 262 18.46 13.25 5.39
CA PHE A 262 19.03 12.00 4.86
C PHE A 262 20.43 12.17 4.26
N GLY A 263 21.06 13.34 4.44
CA GLY A 263 22.43 13.62 4.04
C GLY A 263 22.60 13.90 2.54
N PHE A 264 21.54 14.37 1.86
CA PHE A 264 21.60 14.86 0.50
C PHE A 264 21.68 16.38 0.53
N ASN A 265 22.83 16.93 0.17
CA ASN A 265 22.96 18.38 0.06
C ASN A 265 22.05 18.90 -1.07
N SER A 266 21.16 19.83 -0.75
CA SER A 266 20.32 20.51 -1.74
C SER A 266 21.12 21.50 -2.61
N THR A 267 22.25 22.00 -2.11
CA THR A 267 23.15 22.85 -2.90
C THR A 267 24.06 21.97 -3.76
N ILE A 268 23.75 21.89 -5.05
CA ILE A 268 24.45 21.02 -6.00
C ILE A 268 25.36 21.78 -6.97
N SER A 269 25.89 22.97 -6.58
CA SER A 269 26.67 23.87 -7.46
C SER A 269 27.84 23.18 -8.17
N ASN A 270 28.42 22.15 -7.54
CA ASN A 270 29.55 21.39 -8.07
C ASN A 270 29.15 20.00 -8.62
N ILE A 271 27.86 19.74 -8.79
CA ILE A 271 27.35 18.49 -9.38
C ILE A 271 26.71 18.87 -10.73
N CYS A 272 27.19 18.25 -11.80
CA CYS A 272 26.73 18.57 -13.16
C CYS A 272 26.29 17.31 -13.90
N VAL A 273 25.34 17.49 -14.81
CA VAL A 273 24.99 16.51 -15.86
C VAL A 273 25.52 17.02 -17.18
N GLU A 274 26.33 16.22 -17.85
CA GLU A 274 26.87 16.51 -19.16
C GLU A 274 26.54 15.39 -20.15
N ASP A 275 26.58 15.69 -21.45
CA ASP A 275 26.36 14.75 -22.55
C ASP A 275 25.02 13.95 -22.38
N PHE A 276 23.96 14.64 -21.97
CA PHE A 276 22.65 14.00 -21.87
C PHE A 276 22.10 13.68 -23.26
N GLN A 277 21.77 12.42 -23.48
CA GLN A 277 21.26 11.93 -24.76
C GLN A 277 20.10 10.96 -24.51
N ILE A 278 19.09 11.05 -25.36
CA ILE A 278 18.01 10.06 -25.48
C ILE A 278 18.25 9.21 -26.73
N SER A 279 17.90 7.93 -26.66
CA SER A 279 18.12 6.96 -27.75
C SER A 279 17.34 7.27 -29.02
N SER A 280 16.18 7.92 -28.88
CA SER A 280 15.31 8.29 -29.99
C SER A 280 14.38 9.44 -29.58
N PRO A 281 14.06 10.39 -30.49
CA PRO A 281 13.00 11.37 -30.26
C PRO A 281 11.58 10.75 -30.33
N GLU A 282 11.45 9.50 -30.80
CA GLU A 282 10.20 8.75 -30.88
C GLU A 282 10.34 7.39 -30.19
N VAL A 283 9.33 7.00 -29.43
CA VAL A 283 9.27 5.72 -28.70
C VAL A 283 7.94 5.04 -28.97
N LYS A 284 7.96 3.78 -29.36
CA LYS A 284 6.72 2.99 -29.52
C LYS A 284 6.16 2.52 -28.19
N VAL A 285 4.82 2.46 -28.09
CA VAL A 285 4.15 1.78 -26.98
C VAL A 285 4.60 0.32 -26.96
N GLY A 286 5.10 -0.14 -25.81
CA GLY A 286 5.71 -1.47 -25.67
C GLY A 286 7.23 -1.43 -25.56
N ASP A 287 7.87 -0.44 -26.16
CA ASP A 287 9.32 -0.27 -26.18
C ASP A 287 9.87 0.48 -24.97
N SER A 288 11.13 0.81 -25.03
CA SER A 288 11.86 1.53 -23.97
C SER A 288 12.62 2.72 -24.50
N LEU A 289 12.55 3.86 -23.80
CA LEU A 289 13.46 4.97 -23.98
C LEU A 289 14.74 4.69 -23.19
N GLU A 290 15.89 4.72 -23.86
CA GLU A 290 17.19 4.70 -23.20
C GLU A 290 17.74 6.13 -23.10
N VAL A 291 18.27 6.46 -21.93
CA VAL A 291 18.96 7.72 -21.69
C VAL A 291 20.39 7.45 -21.23
N SER A 292 21.33 8.26 -21.68
CA SER A 292 22.71 8.20 -21.23
C SER A 292 23.23 9.62 -20.95
N PHE A 293 24.10 9.73 -19.95
CA PHE A 293 24.68 11.01 -19.53
C PHE A 293 25.95 10.77 -18.70
N LYS A 294 26.71 11.83 -18.48
CA LYS A 294 27.81 11.88 -17.54
C LYS A 294 27.38 12.65 -16.29
N LEU A 295 27.56 12.05 -15.12
CA LEU A 295 27.42 12.70 -13.83
C LEU A 295 28.81 13.09 -13.35
N LEU A 296 29.05 14.40 -13.17
CA LEU A 296 30.30 14.95 -12.68
C LEU A 296 30.15 15.41 -11.24
N ASN A 297 30.98 14.89 -10.35
CA ASN A 297 31.19 15.46 -9.03
C ASN A 297 32.46 16.28 -9.02
N LYS A 298 32.34 17.60 -9.08
CA LYS A 298 33.44 18.57 -9.07
C LYS A 298 33.84 18.99 -7.64
N ASN A 299 33.22 18.40 -6.60
CA ASN A 299 33.69 18.60 -5.23
C ASN A 299 35.00 17.83 -5.03
N ASP A 300 35.84 18.31 -4.14
CA ASP A 300 37.09 17.62 -3.77
C ASP A 300 36.81 16.33 -2.96
N GLN A 301 35.67 16.27 -2.26
CA GLN A 301 35.31 15.17 -1.41
C GLN A 301 34.20 14.32 -2.02
N THR A 302 34.14 13.06 -1.54
CA THR A 302 33.03 12.14 -1.80
C THR A 302 31.71 12.77 -1.40
N THR A 303 30.74 12.74 -2.31
CA THR A 303 29.43 13.36 -2.13
C THR A 303 28.32 12.32 -2.25
N LYS A 304 27.41 12.30 -1.29
CA LYS A 304 26.22 11.46 -1.34
C LYS A 304 25.19 12.07 -2.29
N ILE A 305 24.85 11.33 -3.33
CA ILE A 305 23.94 11.80 -4.38
C ILE A 305 22.74 10.86 -4.49
N ARG A 306 21.56 11.46 -4.47
CA ARG A 306 20.31 10.84 -4.87
C ARG A 306 20.02 11.26 -6.31
N LEU A 307 20.16 10.29 -7.22
CA LEU A 307 19.97 10.47 -8.65
C LEU A 307 18.63 9.87 -9.06
N GLU A 308 17.81 10.69 -9.71
CA GLU A 308 16.48 10.35 -10.17
C GLU A 308 16.25 10.95 -11.57
N TYR A 309 15.18 10.52 -12.22
CA TYR A 309 14.66 11.18 -13.43
C TYR A 309 13.14 11.32 -13.34
N GLY A 310 12.62 12.38 -13.93
CA GLY A 310 11.21 12.63 -14.09
C GLY A 310 10.75 12.28 -15.51
N ILE A 311 9.70 11.46 -15.63
CA ILE A 311 8.95 11.33 -16.90
C ILE A 311 7.69 12.17 -16.78
N TYR A 312 7.45 13.04 -17.72
CA TYR A 312 6.26 13.83 -17.87
C TYR A 312 5.35 13.14 -18.88
N TYR A 313 4.32 12.48 -18.38
CA TYR A 313 3.38 11.73 -19.20
C TYR A 313 2.25 12.63 -19.69
N GLN A 314 1.93 12.54 -20.97
CA GLN A 314 0.75 13.17 -21.52
C GLN A 314 -0.52 12.51 -20.96
N LYS A 315 -1.51 13.35 -20.60
CA LYS A 315 -2.86 12.95 -20.22
C LYS A 315 -3.83 13.08 -21.40
N ALA A 316 -5.05 12.54 -21.23
CA ALA A 316 -6.12 12.66 -22.24
C ALA A 316 -6.45 14.12 -22.63
N ASN A 317 -6.24 15.08 -21.72
CA ASN A 317 -6.48 16.51 -21.96
C ASN A 317 -5.24 17.27 -22.50
N GLY A 318 -4.18 16.56 -22.89
CA GLY A 318 -2.94 17.14 -23.39
C GLY A 318 -1.98 17.71 -22.35
N THR A 319 -2.36 17.79 -21.07
CA THR A 319 -1.45 18.24 -20.02
C THR A 319 -0.45 17.16 -19.64
N LEU A 320 0.72 17.57 -19.14
CA LEU A 320 1.76 16.67 -18.71
C LEU A 320 1.73 16.45 -17.19
N THR A 321 1.94 15.20 -16.75
CA THR A 321 2.05 14.84 -15.33
C THR A 321 3.37 14.15 -15.04
N LYS A 322 4.15 14.72 -14.13
CA LYS A 322 5.45 14.21 -13.72
C LYS A 322 5.35 12.97 -12.84
N LYS A 323 6.17 11.96 -13.15
CA LYS A 323 6.42 10.82 -12.27
C LYS A 323 7.93 10.64 -12.10
N VAL A 324 8.39 10.65 -10.85
CA VAL A 324 9.81 10.53 -10.51
C VAL A 324 10.21 9.08 -10.31
N HIS A 325 11.33 8.69 -10.89
CA HIS A 325 11.93 7.37 -10.86
C HIS A 325 13.37 7.45 -10.34
N LYS A 326 13.68 6.63 -9.33
CA LYS A 326 15.03 6.57 -8.75
C LYS A 326 15.99 5.76 -9.64
N ILE A 327 17.17 6.31 -9.89
CA ILE A 327 18.29 5.62 -10.53
C ILE A 327 19.21 5.03 -9.48
N SER A 328 19.74 5.86 -8.60
CA SER A 328 20.66 5.45 -7.54
C SER A 328 20.60 6.37 -6.33
N GLU A 329 21.14 5.88 -5.25
CA GLU A 329 21.33 6.62 -4.02
C GLU A 329 22.60 6.06 -3.37
N LYS A 330 23.71 6.74 -3.58
CA LYS A 330 25.03 6.29 -3.16
C LYS A 330 26.03 7.45 -3.11
N GLU A 331 27.21 7.18 -2.64
CA GLU A 331 28.34 8.09 -2.64
C GLU A 331 29.05 8.05 -4.00
N TYR A 332 29.47 9.22 -4.46
CA TYR A 332 30.29 9.42 -5.66
C TYR A 332 31.58 10.12 -5.25
N ALA A 333 32.71 9.59 -5.68
CA ALA A 333 34.03 10.14 -5.35
C ALA A 333 34.16 11.60 -5.79
N GLY A 334 34.96 12.36 -5.06
CA GLY A 334 35.30 13.72 -5.45
C GLY A 334 36.11 13.77 -6.77
N ASN A 335 36.00 14.86 -7.49
CA ASN A 335 36.69 15.08 -8.79
C ASN A 335 36.50 13.90 -9.77
N SER A 336 35.27 13.32 -9.82
CA SER A 336 34.99 12.14 -10.61
C SER A 336 33.93 12.36 -11.66
N THR A 337 34.03 11.58 -12.74
CA THR A 337 33.02 11.48 -13.80
C THR A 337 32.49 10.06 -13.87
N THR A 338 31.18 9.90 -13.81
CA THR A 338 30.52 8.58 -13.92
C THR A 338 29.56 8.59 -15.11
N ARG A 339 29.74 7.69 -16.07
CA ARG A 339 28.77 7.47 -17.16
C ARG A 339 27.63 6.63 -16.67
N ILE A 340 26.41 7.04 -16.95
CA ILE A 340 25.18 6.38 -16.52
C ILE A 340 24.28 6.18 -17.73
N THR A 341 23.73 4.98 -17.84
CA THR A 341 22.73 4.62 -18.85
C THR A 341 21.51 4.04 -18.13
N ARG A 342 20.31 4.44 -18.56
CA ARG A 342 19.06 3.97 -17.99
C ARG A 342 18.00 3.73 -19.06
N LYS A 343 17.25 2.61 -18.92
CA LYS A 343 16.08 2.31 -19.77
C LYS A 343 14.80 2.58 -19.00
N HIS A 344 13.86 3.26 -19.63
CA HIS A 344 12.50 3.45 -19.15
C HIS A 344 11.53 2.77 -20.10
N SER A 345 10.73 1.80 -19.58
CA SER A 345 9.82 1.02 -20.42
C SER A 345 8.43 1.65 -20.51
N PHE A 346 7.88 1.73 -21.72
CA PHE A 346 6.52 2.16 -22.04
C PHE A 346 5.58 0.98 -22.33
N ARG A 347 5.90 -0.20 -21.77
CA ARG A 347 4.98 -1.35 -21.87
C ARG A 347 3.60 -1.03 -21.27
N VAL A 348 2.56 -1.56 -21.89
CA VAL A 348 1.20 -1.46 -21.37
C VAL A 348 1.10 -2.21 -20.04
N VAL A 349 0.56 -1.53 -19.04
CA VAL A 349 0.26 -2.08 -17.71
C VAL A 349 -1.17 -1.73 -17.33
N THR A 350 -1.85 -2.62 -16.60
CA THR A 350 -3.26 -2.45 -16.21
C THR A 350 -3.53 -1.20 -15.37
N THR A 351 -2.51 -0.72 -14.64
CA THR A 351 -2.64 0.41 -13.70
C THR A 351 -2.40 1.79 -14.35
N ARG A 352 -2.07 1.85 -15.65
CA ARG A 352 -1.82 3.11 -16.35
C ARG A 352 -2.23 3.03 -17.80
N LYS A 353 -3.06 3.97 -18.24
CA LYS A 353 -3.28 4.25 -19.64
C LYS A 353 -2.17 5.17 -20.15
N LEU A 354 -1.50 4.76 -21.21
CA LEU A 354 -0.56 5.59 -21.95
C LEU A 354 -1.35 6.38 -23.02
N HIS A 355 -1.03 7.64 -23.19
CA HIS A 355 -1.59 8.51 -24.24
C HIS A 355 -0.46 8.85 -25.20
N LEU A 356 -0.73 8.79 -26.49
CA LEU A 356 0.25 9.12 -27.55
C LEU A 356 0.53 10.63 -27.60
N GLY A 357 1.67 11.00 -28.17
CA GLY A 357 2.11 12.38 -28.36
C GLY A 357 3.22 12.80 -27.43
N LEU A 358 3.32 14.10 -27.13
CA LEU A 358 4.43 14.71 -26.43
C LEU A 358 4.61 14.20 -25.00
N HIS A 359 5.82 13.75 -24.70
CA HIS A 359 6.32 13.43 -23.39
C HIS A 359 7.64 14.15 -23.14
N GLN A 360 8.04 14.26 -21.88
CA GLN A 360 9.34 14.84 -21.53
C GLN A 360 10.08 13.98 -20.52
N ILE A 361 11.41 14.09 -20.54
CA ILE A 361 12.28 13.50 -19.53
C ILE A 361 13.24 14.57 -18.99
N ALA A 362 13.47 14.56 -17.68
CA ALA A 362 14.45 15.42 -17.02
C ALA A 362 15.24 14.66 -15.97
N MET A 363 16.50 14.99 -15.79
CA MET A 363 17.31 14.48 -14.69
C MET A 363 17.02 15.25 -13.42
N ILE A 364 17.10 14.56 -12.26
CA ILE A 364 16.88 15.15 -10.95
C ILE A 364 18.03 14.68 -10.03
N ILE A 365 18.73 15.64 -9.43
CA ILE A 365 19.81 15.39 -8.50
C ILE A 365 19.48 16.06 -7.16
N ASN A 366 19.43 15.28 -6.08
CA ASN A 366 19.09 15.77 -4.74
C ASN A 366 17.87 16.69 -4.74
N GLY A 367 16.84 16.34 -5.52
CA GLY A 367 15.60 17.09 -5.65
C GLY A 367 15.65 18.25 -6.67
N ASN A 368 16.82 18.65 -7.15
CA ASN A 368 16.95 19.69 -8.17
C ASN A 368 16.77 19.11 -9.57
N GLU A 369 15.84 19.67 -10.33
CA GLU A 369 15.54 19.25 -11.69
C GLU A 369 16.38 20.04 -12.71
N PHE A 370 16.93 19.31 -13.67
CA PHE A 370 17.68 19.85 -14.79
C PHE A 370 16.78 20.07 -16.01
N GLU A 371 17.41 20.41 -17.15
CA GLU A 371 16.73 20.64 -18.41
C GLU A 371 15.83 19.45 -18.83
N LYS A 372 14.69 19.77 -19.46
CA LYS A 372 13.75 18.80 -20.00
C LYS A 372 14.01 18.54 -21.46
N TYR A 373 13.94 17.27 -21.84
CA TYR A 373 14.11 16.81 -23.22
C TYR A 373 12.80 16.20 -23.70
N ASP A 374 12.35 16.66 -24.86
CA ASP A 374 11.11 16.21 -25.49
C ASP A 374 11.31 14.87 -26.22
N PHE A 375 10.29 14.04 -26.23
CA PHE A 375 10.16 12.88 -27.09
C PHE A 375 8.69 12.57 -27.33
N GLU A 376 8.39 11.90 -28.45
CA GLU A 376 7.02 11.48 -28.77
C GLU A 376 6.80 9.99 -28.46
N LEU A 377 5.67 9.69 -27.81
CA LEU A 377 5.17 8.33 -27.69
C LEU A 377 4.23 8.04 -28.86
N ILE A 378 4.57 7.03 -29.66
CA ILE A 378 3.84 6.62 -30.87
C ILE A 378 3.33 5.19 -30.72
N GLU A 379 2.45 4.72 -31.66
CA GLU A 379 1.93 3.35 -31.67
C GLU A 379 3.02 2.29 -31.93
#